data_2b48d6c92b35e5e4ef06fec00a73d943
#
_entry.id   2b48d6c92b35e5e4ef06fec00a73d943
#
_cell.length_a   1.000
_cell.length_b   1.000
_cell.length_c   1.000
_cell.angle_alpha   90.00
_cell.angle_beta   90.00
_cell.angle_gamma   90.00
#
_symmetry.space_group_name_H-M   'P 1'
#
loop_
_entity.id
_entity.type
_entity.pdbx_description
1 polymer ?
#
loop_
_entity_poly.entity_id
_entity_poly.type
_entity_poly.pdbx_seq_one_letter_code
_entity_poly.pdbx_strand_id
1 'polypeptide(L)'
;MYFAVIDTESLKDPRIINSFQISKVVVEYEPNSEVNKYHHIFFLKIKSYEIENKINLIAKEMKDGWFAFFWDNQFLFIAFNKQTFKVNQAMLEKDKQYLQAQDYGRSVGIQDEFLNFKKYFKRYKKISI
;
A
#
# COMPACT_ATOMS: atom_id res chain seq x y z
N MET A 1 -3.41 13.43 -10.20
CA MET A 1 -2.32 12.43 -10.15
C MET A 1 -2.31 11.76 -8.80
N TYR A 2 -2.38 10.47 -8.80
CA TYR A 2 -2.20 9.66 -7.60
C TYR A 2 -0.82 9.02 -7.59
N PHE A 3 -0.36 8.70 -6.40
CA PHE A 3 0.87 7.97 -6.17
C PHE A 3 0.55 6.66 -5.47
N ALA A 4 1.41 5.67 -5.63
CA ALA A 4 1.26 4.40 -4.94
C ALA A 4 2.61 3.84 -4.54
N VAL A 5 2.61 3.02 -3.50
CA VAL A 5 3.76 2.24 -3.07
C VAL A 5 3.31 0.80 -2.90
N ILE A 6 4.00 -0.10 -3.59
CA ILE A 6 3.65 -1.51 -3.62
C ILE A 6 4.91 -2.36 -3.51
N ASP A 7 4.92 -3.25 -2.54
CA ASP A 7 5.92 -4.31 -2.45
C ASP A 7 5.49 -5.44 -3.40
N THR A 8 6.29 -5.75 -4.41
CA THR A 8 5.91 -6.77 -5.40
C THR A 8 5.80 -8.17 -4.81
N GLU A 9 6.45 -8.44 -3.68
CA GLU A 9 6.31 -9.69 -2.96
C GLU A 9 4.90 -9.86 -2.36
N SER A 10 4.15 -8.76 -2.23
CA SER A 10 2.76 -8.78 -1.77
C SER A 10 1.76 -9.26 -2.82
N LEU A 11 2.19 -9.38 -4.08
CA LEU A 11 1.29 -9.66 -5.20
C LEU A 11 1.36 -11.13 -5.60
N LYS A 12 0.19 -11.73 -5.89
CA LYS A 12 0.09 -13.09 -6.42
C LYS A 12 0.74 -13.18 -7.80
N ASP A 13 0.52 -12.18 -8.63
CA ASP A 13 1.17 -12.03 -9.94
C ASP A 13 1.88 -10.68 -9.99
N PRO A 14 3.19 -10.64 -9.71
CA PRO A 14 3.93 -9.38 -9.70
C PRO A 14 4.03 -8.71 -11.07
N ARG A 15 3.74 -9.44 -12.16
CA ARG A 15 3.80 -8.88 -13.51
C ARG A 15 2.77 -7.79 -13.76
N ILE A 16 1.71 -7.70 -12.94
CA ILE A 16 0.70 -6.62 -13.08
C ILE A 16 1.31 -5.24 -12.89
N ILE A 17 2.47 -5.15 -12.22
CA ILE A 17 3.17 -3.88 -12.04
C ILE A 17 3.59 -3.27 -13.39
N ASN A 18 3.74 -4.08 -14.43
CA ASN A 18 4.11 -3.62 -15.77
C ASN A 18 3.03 -2.74 -16.42
N SER A 19 1.80 -2.76 -15.92
CA SER A 19 0.72 -1.89 -16.39
C SER A 19 0.72 -0.51 -15.76
N PHE A 20 1.67 -0.24 -14.87
CA PHE A 20 1.78 1.04 -14.15
C PHE A 20 2.96 1.86 -14.63
N GLN A 21 2.85 3.19 -14.46
CA GLN A 21 3.99 4.08 -14.61
C GLN A 21 4.87 3.99 -13.36
N ILE A 22 6.05 3.45 -13.50
CA ILE A 22 7.00 3.29 -12.39
C ILE A 22 7.87 4.54 -12.31
N SER A 23 7.90 5.18 -11.13
CA SER A 23 8.74 6.36 -10.90
C SER A 23 10.04 6.03 -10.19
N LYS A 24 10.04 5.02 -9.32
CA LYS A 24 11.20 4.65 -8.52
C LYS A 24 11.05 3.20 -8.04
N VAL A 25 12.16 2.50 -7.90
CA VAL A 25 12.21 1.19 -7.25
C VAL A 25 13.26 1.27 -6.13
N VAL A 26 12.87 0.81 -4.95
CA VAL A 26 13.78 0.70 -3.80
C VAL A 26 13.84 -0.76 -3.38
N VAL A 27 15.04 -1.30 -3.24
CA VAL A 27 15.23 -2.65 -2.73
C VAL A 27 15.61 -2.54 -1.25
N GLU A 28 14.80 -3.16 -0.40
CA GLU A 28 15.07 -3.23 1.04
C GLU A 28 15.53 -4.63 1.40
N TYR A 29 16.53 -4.71 2.27
CA TYR A 29 17.09 -5.97 2.76
C TYR A 29 16.69 -6.20 4.20
N GLU A 30 16.00 -7.33 4.46
CA GLU A 30 15.60 -7.76 5.80
C GLU A 30 16.21 -9.13 6.12
N PRO A 31 17.44 -9.17 6.69
CA PRO A 31 18.16 -10.43 6.91
C PRO A 31 17.45 -11.38 7.89
N ASN A 32 16.61 -10.85 8.77
CA ASN A 32 15.88 -11.63 9.78
C ASN A 32 14.56 -12.19 9.28
N SER A 33 14.14 -11.86 8.06
CA SER A 33 12.94 -12.42 7.46
C SER A 33 13.20 -13.87 7.04
N GLU A 34 12.30 -14.78 7.43
CA GLU A 34 12.40 -16.20 7.04
C GLU A 34 11.92 -16.46 5.61
N VAL A 35 11.04 -15.59 5.09
CA VAL A 35 10.36 -15.81 3.81
C VAL A 35 10.98 -14.99 2.69
N ASN A 36 11.05 -13.68 2.84
CA ASN A 36 11.57 -12.77 1.82
C ASN A 36 12.62 -11.84 2.44
N LYS A 37 13.89 -12.11 2.16
CA LYS A 37 15.00 -11.26 2.65
C LYS A 37 15.11 -9.95 1.90
N TYR A 38 14.65 -9.91 0.65
CA TYR A 38 14.67 -8.72 -0.18
C TYR A 38 13.25 -8.32 -0.52
N HIS A 39 12.94 -7.04 -0.36
CA HIS A 39 11.67 -6.43 -0.74
C HIS A 39 11.89 -5.45 -1.86
N HIS A 40 11.14 -5.58 -2.93
CA HIS A 40 11.19 -4.69 -4.09
C HIS A 40 10.02 -3.73 -4.00
N ILE A 41 10.30 -2.52 -3.53
CA ILE A 41 9.28 -1.50 -3.26
C ILE A 41 9.16 -0.60 -4.49
N PHE A 42 8.02 -0.66 -5.15
CA PHE A 42 7.74 0.11 -6.35
C PHE A 42 6.92 1.35 -6.02
N PHE A 43 7.42 2.50 -6.45
CA PHE A 43 6.71 3.78 -6.35
C PHE A 43 6.12 4.09 -7.71
N LEU A 44 4.82 4.31 -7.75
CA LEU A 44 4.04 4.40 -8.99
C LEU A 44 3.34 5.74 -9.08
N LYS A 45 3.09 6.17 -10.32
CA LYS A 45 2.23 7.32 -10.63
C LYS A 45 1.00 6.81 -11.37
N ILE A 46 -0.16 7.32 -10.99
CA ILE A 46 -1.44 6.88 -11.55
C ILE A 46 -2.27 8.11 -11.92
N LYS A 47 -2.74 8.18 -13.16
CA LYS A 47 -3.61 9.26 -13.59
C LYS A 47 -4.94 9.18 -12.83
N SER A 48 -5.50 10.35 -12.49
CA SER A 48 -6.70 10.44 -11.64
C SER A 48 -7.88 9.64 -12.19
N TYR A 49 -8.06 9.58 -13.49
CA TYR A 49 -9.16 8.83 -14.10
C TYR A 49 -8.95 7.30 -14.07
N GLU A 50 -7.74 6.83 -13.75
CA GLU A 50 -7.42 5.40 -13.68
C GLU A 50 -7.41 4.86 -12.25
N ILE A 51 -7.54 5.70 -11.23
CA ILE A 51 -7.26 5.31 -9.84
C ILE A 51 -8.14 4.15 -9.36
N GLU A 52 -9.43 4.21 -9.64
CA GLU A 52 -10.36 3.17 -9.18
C GLU A 52 -10.02 1.79 -9.78
N ASN A 53 -9.78 1.76 -11.10
CA ASN A 53 -9.40 0.52 -11.78
C ASN A 53 -8.06 -0.03 -11.28
N LYS A 54 -7.09 0.86 -11.03
CA LYS A 54 -5.76 0.46 -10.57
C LYS A 54 -5.77 -0.07 -9.13
N ILE A 55 -6.53 0.57 -8.24
CA ILE A 55 -6.71 0.07 -6.87
C ILE A 55 -7.36 -1.31 -6.90
N ASN A 56 -8.42 -1.49 -7.70
CA ASN A 56 -9.12 -2.76 -7.79
C ASN A 56 -8.22 -3.87 -8.34
N LEU A 57 -7.39 -3.56 -9.33
CA LEU A 57 -6.43 -4.51 -9.89
C LEU A 57 -5.44 -4.99 -8.82
N ILE A 58 -4.87 -4.07 -8.06
CA ILE A 58 -3.92 -4.40 -7.00
C ILE A 58 -4.61 -5.17 -5.86
N ALA A 59 -5.78 -4.73 -5.41
CA ALA A 59 -6.52 -5.40 -4.34
C ALA A 59 -6.86 -6.85 -4.70
N LYS A 60 -7.21 -7.09 -5.95
CA LYS A 60 -7.52 -8.45 -6.46
C LYS A 60 -6.31 -9.37 -6.40
N GLU A 61 -5.12 -8.85 -6.71
CA GLU A 61 -3.88 -9.63 -6.77
C GLU A 61 -3.09 -9.60 -5.45
N MET A 62 -3.56 -8.87 -4.44
CA MET A 62 -2.90 -8.79 -3.14
C MET A 62 -2.98 -10.12 -2.41
N LYS A 63 -1.87 -10.58 -1.87
CA LYS A 63 -1.84 -11.74 -0.97
C LYS A 63 -2.49 -11.40 0.35
N ASP A 64 -3.05 -12.40 1.02
CA ASP A 64 -3.59 -12.24 2.37
C ASP A 64 -2.49 -11.77 3.33
N GLY A 65 -2.85 -10.83 4.21
CA GLY A 65 -1.91 -10.31 5.19
C GLY A 65 -0.98 -9.22 4.70
N TRP A 66 -1.19 -8.72 3.48
CA TRP A 66 -0.43 -7.62 2.89
C TRP A 66 -1.35 -6.46 2.55
N PHE A 67 -0.78 -5.26 2.38
CA PHE A 67 -1.53 -4.08 1.93
C PHE A 67 -0.62 -3.14 1.15
N ALA A 68 -1.25 -2.21 0.41
CA ALA A 68 -0.57 -1.19 -0.37
C ALA A 68 -1.21 0.18 -0.11
N PHE A 69 -0.45 1.23 -0.35
CA PHE A 69 -0.93 2.61 -0.23
C PHE A 69 -1.09 3.25 -1.60
N PHE A 70 -2.20 3.98 -1.76
CA PHE A 70 -2.42 4.90 -2.88
C PHE A 70 -2.82 6.24 -2.31
N TRP A 71 -2.31 7.33 -2.85
CA TRP A 71 -2.66 8.65 -2.28
C TRP A 71 -2.59 9.76 -3.33
N ASP A 72 -3.33 10.84 -3.04
CA ASP A 72 -3.16 12.15 -3.65
C ASP A 72 -2.85 13.16 -2.53
N ASN A 73 -3.16 14.45 -2.73
CA ASN A 73 -2.94 15.45 -1.70
C ASN A 73 -4.03 15.50 -0.62
N GLN A 74 -5.10 14.73 -0.77
CA GLN A 74 -6.27 14.77 0.13
C GLN A 74 -6.53 13.43 0.81
N PHE A 75 -6.45 12.32 0.08
CA PHE A 75 -6.83 11.00 0.58
C PHE A 75 -5.68 10.02 0.55
N LEU A 76 -5.75 9.07 1.49
CA LEU A 76 -4.92 7.87 1.52
C LEU A 76 -5.83 6.65 1.38
N PHE A 77 -5.58 5.83 0.38
CA PHE A 77 -6.25 4.54 0.24
C PHE A 77 -5.34 3.44 0.77
N ILE A 78 -5.87 2.60 1.63
CA ILE A 78 -5.17 1.42 2.17
C ILE A 78 -5.86 0.21 1.56
N ALA A 79 -5.17 -0.47 0.65
CA ALA A 79 -5.74 -1.57 -0.13
C ALA A 79 -5.22 -2.91 0.38
N PHE A 80 -6.11 -3.71 0.95
CA PHE A 80 -5.90 -5.10 1.29
C PHE A 80 -6.45 -6.00 0.18
N ASN A 81 -6.27 -7.30 0.31
CA ASN A 81 -6.95 -8.24 -0.56
C ASN A 81 -8.49 -8.09 -0.38
N LYS A 82 -9.17 -7.68 -1.45
CA LYS A 82 -10.64 -7.54 -1.52
C LYS A 82 -11.24 -6.44 -0.62
N GLN A 83 -10.44 -5.64 0.05
CA GLN A 83 -10.96 -4.59 0.94
C GLN A 83 -10.06 -3.36 0.86
N THR A 84 -10.67 -2.21 0.60
CA THR A 84 -9.95 -0.93 0.51
C THR A 84 -10.59 0.09 1.44
N PHE A 85 -9.76 0.85 2.15
CA PHE A 85 -10.20 1.90 3.06
C PHE A 85 -9.70 3.25 2.54
N LYS A 86 -10.60 4.24 2.52
CA LYS A 86 -10.30 5.60 2.09
C LYS A 86 -10.21 6.50 3.31
N VAL A 87 -9.03 7.03 3.58
CA VAL A 87 -8.73 7.84 4.76
C VAL A 87 -8.47 9.28 4.35
N ASN A 88 -9.02 10.24 5.10
CA ASN A 88 -8.72 11.66 4.92
C ASN A 88 -7.37 11.96 5.58
N GLN A 89 -6.39 12.45 4.80
CA GLN A 89 -5.05 12.73 5.31
C GLN A 89 -5.03 13.82 6.39
N ALA A 90 -5.96 14.77 6.35
CA ALA A 90 -6.04 15.82 7.37
C ALA A 90 -6.40 15.27 8.74
N MET A 91 -7.06 14.13 8.81
CA MET A 91 -7.50 13.49 10.04
C MET A 91 -6.66 12.26 10.40
N LEU A 92 -6.08 11.58 9.41
CA LEU A 92 -5.29 10.34 9.54
C LEU A 92 -5.80 9.40 10.62
N GLU A 93 -5.05 9.23 11.71
CA GLU A 93 -5.37 8.28 12.79
C GLU A 93 -6.67 8.60 13.54
N LYS A 94 -7.24 9.79 13.36
CA LYS A 94 -8.56 10.15 13.90
C LYS A 94 -9.70 9.81 12.96
N ASP A 95 -9.39 9.47 11.70
CA ASP A 95 -10.39 9.07 10.73
C ASP A 95 -10.91 7.66 11.07
N LYS A 96 -12.23 7.53 11.07
CA LYS A 96 -12.89 6.25 11.36
C LYS A 96 -12.45 5.14 10.42
N GLN A 97 -12.23 5.46 9.15
CA GLN A 97 -11.74 4.50 8.16
C GLN A 97 -10.33 3.98 8.49
N TYR A 98 -9.47 4.83 9.06
CA TYR A 98 -8.15 4.43 9.51
C TYR A 98 -8.25 3.36 10.60
N LEU A 99 -9.10 3.58 11.60
CA LEU A 99 -9.33 2.62 12.69
C LEU A 99 -9.92 1.32 12.16
N GLN A 100 -10.85 1.40 11.21
CA GLN A 100 -11.44 0.23 10.57
C GLN A 100 -10.39 -0.56 9.77
N ALA A 101 -9.47 0.12 9.10
CA ALA A 101 -8.36 -0.53 8.39
C ALA A 101 -7.45 -1.29 9.36
N GLN A 102 -7.14 -0.72 10.52
CA GLN A 102 -6.35 -1.39 11.55
C GLN A 102 -7.06 -2.64 12.08
N ASP A 103 -8.37 -2.53 12.37
CA ASP A 103 -9.16 -3.66 12.83
C ASP A 103 -9.21 -4.77 11.80
N TYR A 104 -9.41 -4.41 10.53
CA TYR A 104 -9.39 -5.37 9.44
C TYR A 104 -8.03 -6.07 9.32
N GLY A 105 -6.94 -5.32 9.41
CA GLY A 105 -5.58 -5.87 9.39
C GLY A 105 -5.35 -6.90 10.48
N ARG A 106 -5.79 -6.60 11.71
CA ARG A 106 -5.71 -7.55 12.83
C ARG A 106 -6.54 -8.81 12.53
N SER A 107 -7.72 -8.65 11.95
CA SER A 107 -8.61 -9.78 11.65
C SER A 107 -8.02 -10.75 10.63
N VAL A 108 -7.12 -10.28 9.77
CA VAL A 108 -6.43 -11.12 8.77
C VAL A 108 -5.00 -11.50 9.20
N GLY A 109 -4.66 -11.28 10.47
CA GLY A 109 -3.42 -11.77 11.07
C GLY A 109 -2.22 -10.86 10.95
N ILE A 110 -2.39 -9.60 10.58
CA ILE A 110 -1.28 -8.64 10.52
C ILE A 110 -0.95 -8.17 11.93
N GLN A 111 0.34 -8.19 12.28
CA GLN A 111 0.83 -7.74 13.58
C GLN A 111 0.67 -6.23 13.73
N ASP A 112 0.41 -5.76 14.96
CA ASP A 112 0.15 -4.35 15.25
C ASP A 112 1.26 -3.41 14.80
N GLU A 113 2.51 -3.85 14.86
CA GLU A 113 3.65 -3.02 14.43
C GLU A 113 3.55 -2.60 12.96
N PHE A 114 2.94 -3.43 12.11
CA PHE A 114 2.74 -3.14 10.69
C PHE A 114 1.46 -2.34 10.42
N LEU A 115 0.61 -2.16 11.42
CA LEU A 115 -0.65 -1.42 11.30
C LEU A 115 -0.51 0.06 11.68
N ASN A 116 0.70 0.52 11.96
CA ASN A 116 0.98 1.94 12.13
C ASN A 116 1.10 2.60 10.75
N PHE A 117 -0.03 2.73 10.06
CA PHE A 117 -0.09 3.26 8.69
C PHE A 117 0.48 4.67 8.58
N LYS A 118 0.23 5.53 9.58
CA LYS A 118 0.73 6.90 9.59
C LYS A 118 2.25 6.95 9.46
N LYS A 119 2.95 6.09 10.23
CA LYS A 119 4.42 6.01 10.21
C LYS A 119 4.92 5.60 8.84
N TYR A 120 4.38 4.52 8.28
CA TYR A 120 4.80 3.99 6.98
C TYR A 120 4.41 4.92 5.84
N PHE A 121 3.22 5.49 5.88
CA PHE A 121 2.76 6.43 4.86
C PHE A 121 3.67 7.66 4.79
N LYS A 122 3.99 8.26 5.93
CA LYS A 122 4.89 9.43 5.99
C LYS A 122 6.27 9.11 5.41
N ARG A 123 6.80 7.93 5.75
CA ARG A 123 8.08 7.45 5.22
C ARG A 123 8.05 7.32 3.70
N TYR A 124 7.07 6.62 3.18
CA TYR A 124 6.95 6.37 1.74
C TYR A 124 6.64 7.64 0.96
N LYS A 125 5.79 8.50 1.49
CA LYS A 125 5.50 9.78 0.86
C LYS A 125 6.76 10.63 0.70
N LYS A 126 7.62 10.63 1.70
CA LYS A 126 8.91 11.33 1.67
C LYS A 126 9.85 10.73 0.62
N ILE A 127 9.93 9.42 0.54
CA ILE A 127 10.79 8.73 -0.43
C ILE A 127 10.31 8.98 -1.86
N SER A 128 9.00 9.09 -2.07
CA SER A 128 8.40 9.24 -3.40
C SER A 128 8.65 10.60 -4.06
N ILE A 129 9.08 11.60 -3.28
CA ILE A 129 9.35 12.97 -3.80
C ILE A 129 10.61 13.01 -4.67
#